data_cfe69a10bc2556d7da3410b8037e3854
#
_entry.id   cfe69a10bc2556d7da3410b8037e3854
#
_cell.length_a   1.000
_cell.length_b   1.000
_cell.length_c   1.000
_cell.angle_alpha   90.00
_cell.angle_beta   90.00
_cell.angle_gamma   90.00
#
_symmetry.space_group_name_H-M   'P 1'
#
loop_
_entity.id
_entity.type
_entity.pdbx_description
1 polymer ?
#
loop_
_entity_poly.entity_id
_entity_poly.type
_entity_poly.pdbx_seq_one_letter_code
_entity_poly.pdbx_strand_id
1 'polypeptide(L)'
;RNYGVAYDAAAYTDMLVEWGGDSWASADNFMNGRTNGVATYRNYDFFGLVDGLDFAIQYQGKNSNRSTKKQNGDGYALSVDYNINGFGIVGAYSKSDRTNDQVADGNGSNAELWSLAAKYDANNVYAAVMYGETRNMTPGSIDTGVADREGNTIMRDQLINETQNFEAVVQYQFDFGLRPSLGYVYSKGKDIKGVPGHRYVDADRVNYIEVGTWYYFNKKM
;
A
#
# COMPACT_ATOMS: atom_id res chain seq x y z
N ARG A 1 -4.67 10.00 12.95
CA ARG A 1 -4.75 8.87 12.02
C ARG A 1 -3.60 7.92 12.31
N ASN A 2 -3.90 6.64 12.43
CA ASN A 2 -2.90 5.59 12.56
C ASN A 2 -2.64 4.97 11.18
N TYR A 3 -1.49 4.33 11.01
CA TYR A 3 -1.31 3.48 9.84
C TYR A 3 -2.11 2.18 10.01
N GLY A 4 -2.67 1.72 8.91
CA GLY A 4 -3.30 0.42 8.83
C GLY A 4 -2.25 -0.70 8.92
N VAL A 5 -2.60 -1.79 9.58
CA VAL A 5 -1.70 -2.95 9.73
C VAL A 5 -1.35 -3.57 8.37
N ALA A 6 -2.23 -3.45 7.38
CA ALA A 6 -1.95 -3.88 6.01
C ALA A 6 -0.80 -3.11 5.33
N TYR A 7 -0.38 -1.98 5.89
CA TYR A 7 0.77 -1.21 5.40
C TYR A 7 2.12 -1.73 5.89
N ASP A 8 2.16 -2.61 6.89
CA ASP A 8 3.42 -3.03 7.53
C ASP A 8 4.43 -3.61 6.52
N ALA A 9 3.97 -4.32 5.49
CA ALA A 9 4.87 -4.80 4.43
C ALA A 9 5.38 -3.68 3.52
N ALA A 10 4.53 -2.72 3.15
CA ALA A 10 4.93 -1.57 2.33
C ALA A 10 5.90 -0.63 3.09
N ALA A 11 5.83 -0.61 4.42
CA ALA A 11 6.74 0.17 5.24
C ALA A 11 8.22 -0.23 5.05
N TYR A 12 8.52 -1.45 4.59
CA TYR A 12 9.89 -1.84 4.27
C TYR A 12 10.44 -1.12 3.04
N THR A 13 9.61 -0.75 2.09
CA THR A 13 10.01 0.01 0.89
C THR A 13 9.75 1.51 0.99
N ASP A 14 9.01 1.96 2.03
CA ASP A 14 8.79 3.38 2.35
C ASP A 14 10.07 4.02 2.95
N MET A 15 11.19 3.84 2.26
CA MET A 15 12.53 4.32 2.63
C MET A 15 13.14 5.18 1.52
N LEU A 16 12.44 5.34 0.42
CA LEU A 16 12.84 6.25 -0.66
C LEU A 16 12.74 7.71 -0.21
N VAL A 17 13.39 8.61 -0.94
CA VAL A 17 13.44 10.04 -0.58
C VAL A 17 12.06 10.67 -0.65
N GLU A 18 11.21 10.24 -1.61
CA GLU A 18 9.87 10.81 -1.82
C GLU A 18 8.77 9.74 -1.91
N TRP A 19 8.90 8.72 -2.73
CA TRP A 19 7.79 7.90 -3.23
C TRP A 19 7.79 6.43 -2.79
N GLY A 20 8.35 6.06 -1.66
CA GLY A 20 8.30 4.68 -1.17
C GLY A 20 6.94 4.33 -0.53
N GLY A 21 6.54 3.05 -0.61
CA GLY A 21 5.31 2.54 0.00
C GLY A 21 4.02 3.02 -0.66
N ASP A 22 4.07 3.54 -1.89
CA ASP A 22 2.97 4.29 -2.52
C ASP A 22 2.26 3.55 -3.66
N SER A 23 2.67 2.35 -4.00
CA SER A 23 2.13 1.64 -5.17
C SER A 23 0.62 1.41 -5.12
N TRP A 24 0.04 1.13 -3.96
CA TRP A 24 -1.42 1.08 -3.79
C TRP A 24 -1.99 2.20 -2.93
N ALA A 25 -1.13 3.05 -2.39
CA ALA A 25 -1.49 3.96 -1.31
C ALA A 25 -2.69 4.82 -1.66
N SER A 26 -3.69 4.63 -0.86
CA SER A 26 -4.79 5.55 -0.75
C SER A 26 -5.06 5.79 0.71
N ALA A 27 -4.90 7.01 1.13
CA ALA A 27 -5.23 7.39 2.49
C ALA A 27 -6.72 7.14 2.77
N ASP A 28 -6.99 6.69 3.98
CA ASP A 28 -8.26 6.77 4.69
C ASP A 28 -9.24 5.64 4.52
N ASN A 29 -8.93 4.55 3.82
CA ASN A 29 -9.82 3.40 3.77
C ASN A 29 -9.07 2.07 3.91
N PHE A 30 -9.80 1.01 4.22
CA PHE A 30 -9.40 -0.40 4.15
C PHE A 30 -8.08 -0.75 4.86
N MET A 31 -7.61 0.03 5.83
CA MET A 31 -6.40 -0.26 6.63
C MET A 31 -5.10 -0.38 5.82
N ASN A 32 -5.04 0.18 4.63
CA ASN A 32 -3.89 0.06 3.72
C ASN A 32 -2.94 1.26 3.70
N GLY A 33 -3.18 2.24 4.51
CA GLY A 33 -2.39 3.46 4.65
C GLY A 33 -2.83 4.21 5.90
N ARG A 34 -2.78 5.53 5.90
CA ARG A 34 -3.31 6.33 7.02
C ARG A 34 -4.81 6.09 7.13
N THR A 35 -5.27 5.60 8.27
CA THR A 35 -6.65 5.14 8.44
C THR A 35 -7.29 5.65 9.73
N ASN A 36 -8.61 5.63 9.79
CA ASN A 36 -9.42 6.08 10.92
C ASN A 36 -10.35 4.97 11.39
N GLY A 37 -10.90 5.14 12.62
CA GLY A 37 -11.89 4.21 13.15
C GLY A 37 -11.35 2.82 13.42
N VAL A 38 -10.09 2.73 13.84
CA VAL A 38 -9.38 1.47 14.05
C VAL A 38 -9.12 1.20 15.52
N ALA A 39 -9.20 -0.07 15.90
CA ALA A 39 -8.64 -0.62 17.12
C ALA A 39 -7.50 -1.57 16.74
N THR A 40 -6.31 -1.35 17.28
CA THR A 40 -5.09 -2.09 16.90
C THR A 40 -4.45 -2.69 18.15
N TYR A 41 -4.11 -3.96 18.07
CA TYR A 41 -3.23 -4.63 19.01
C TYR A 41 -1.93 -5.01 18.29
N ARG A 42 -0.79 -4.66 18.89
CA ARG A 42 0.55 -5.04 18.44
C ARG A 42 1.26 -5.78 19.55
N ASN A 43 1.95 -6.84 19.21
CA ASN A 43 2.75 -7.61 20.14
C ASN A 43 4.15 -7.81 19.56
N TYR A 44 5.12 -7.59 20.39
CA TYR A 44 6.53 -7.67 20.03
C TYR A 44 7.15 -8.91 20.66
N ASP A 45 8.12 -9.49 19.93
CA ASP A 45 8.86 -10.67 20.37
C ASP A 45 7.97 -11.85 20.77
N PHE A 46 6.78 -11.96 20.14
CA PHE A 46 5.78 -12.99 20.40
C PHE A 46 5.59 -13.25 21.91
N PHE A 47 5.11 -12.23 22.63
CA PHE A 47 4.97 -12.19 24.10
C PHE A 47 6.30 -12.33 24.85
N GLY A 48 7.42 -11.96 24.25
CA GLY A 48 8.78 -12.13 24.80
C GLY A 48 9.31 -13.56 24.74
N LEU A 49 8.72 -14.41 23.92
CA LEU A 49 9.10 -15.80 23.76
C LEU A 49 10.01 -16.05 22.54
N VAL A 50 9.87 -15.20 21.51
CA VAL A 50 10.64 -15.34 20.25
C VAL A 50 11.13 -13.97 19.83
N ASP A 51 12.39 -13.68 20.08
CA ASP A 51 13.03 -12.42 19.73
C ASP A 51 12.86 -12.11 18.24
N GLY A 52 12.43 -10.90 17.92
CA GLY A 52 12.23 -10.40 16.57
C GLY A 52 10.99 -10.89 15.84
N LEU A 53 10.12 -11.72 16.48
CA LEU A 53 8.85 -12.13 15.91
C LEU A 53 7.73 -11.23 16.42
N ASP A 54 7.27 -10.33 15.59
CA ASP A 54 6.20 -9.38 15.89
C ASP A 54 4.92 -9.75 15.16
N PHE A 55 3.77 -9.41 15.74
CA PHE A 55 2.50 -9.49 15.03
C PHE A 55 1.56 -8.36 15.40
N ALA A 56 0.66 -8.06 14.50
CA ALA A 56 -0.41 -7.10 14.75
C ALA A 56 -1.75 -7.60 14.22
N ILE A 57 -2.82 -7.24 14.93
CA ILE A 57 -4.20 -7.39 14.50
C ILE A 57 -4.91 -6.04 14.60
N GLN A 58 -5.76 -5.76 13.65
CA GLN A 58 -6.51 -4.51 13.59
C GLN A 58 -7.94 -4.75 13.15
N TYR A 59 -8.86 -4.05 13.78
CA TYR A 59 -10.25 -3.93 13.36
C TYR A 59 -10.49 -2.50 12.88
N GLN A 60 -11.25 -2.32 11.81
CA GLN A 60 -11.75 -1.04 11.35
C GLN A 60 -13.29 -1.05 11.31
N GLY A 61 -13.90 -0.09 11.98
CA GLY A 61 -15.34 0.10 11.93
C GLY A 61 -15.80 0.79 10.65
N LYS A 62 -17.02 0.47 10.21
CA LYS A 62 -17.66 1.02 9.03
C LYS A 62 -17.70 2.55 9.03
N ASN A 63 -17.39 3.14 7.88
CA ASN A 63 -17.53 4.57 7.64
C ASN A 63 -18.07 4.83 6.23
N SER A 64 -19.36 5.16 6.14
CA SER A 64 -20.07 5.44 4.88
C SER A 64 -20.32 6.93 4.64
N ASN A 65 -19.99 7.81 5.58
CA ASN A 65 -20.26 9.26 5.49
C ASN A 65 -19.13 10.03 4.76
N ARG A 66 -18.64 9.50 3.64
CA ARG A 66 -17.55 10.08 2.84
C ARG A 66 -17.80 9.87 1.35
N SER A 67 -16.91 10.42 0.49
CA SER A 67 -16.92 10.05 -0.92
C SER A 67 -16.73 8.55 -1.10
N THR A 68 -17.40 7.94 -2.06
CA THR A 68 -17.42 6.48 -2.30
C THR A 68 -16.04 5.84 -2.31
N LYS A 69 -15.04 6.49 -2.90
CA LYS A 69 -13.64 5.98 -2.92
C LYS A 69 -12.93 5.98 -1.57
N LYS A 70 -13.50 6.65 -0.55
CA LYS A 70 -12.97 6.74 0.82
C LYS A 70 -13.84 6.07 1.85
N GLN A 71 -14.97 5.49 1.45
CA GLN A 71 -15.83 4.70 2.34
C GLN A 71 -15.18 3.36 2.64
N ASN A 72 -15.58 2.74 3.74
CA ASN A 72 -15.30 1.35 4.09
C ASN A 72 -16.46 0.76 4.90
N GLY A 73 -16.68 -0.54 4.77
CA GLY A 73 -17.44 -1.33 5.71
C GLY A 73 -16.59 -1.74 6.91
N ASP A 74 -17.07 -2.67 7.71
CA ASP A 74 -16.30 -3.29 8.79
C ASP A 74 -15.18 -4.15 8.19
N GLY A 75 -14.01 -4.17 8.85
CA GLY A 75 -12.88 -4.91 8.34
C GLY A 75 -11.88 -5.31 9.40
N TYR A 76 -11.00 -6.24 9.03
CA TYR A 76 -9.89 -6.68 9.86
C TYR A 76 -8.61 -6.75 9.04
N ALA A 77 -7.49 -6.58 9.73
CA ALA A 77 -6.16 -6.77 9.16
C ALA A 77 -5.25 -7.49 10.16
N LEU A 78 -4.26 -8.17 9.62
CA LEU A 78 -3.21 -8.81 10.40
C LEU A 78 -1.87 -8.62 9.69
N SER A 79 -0.78 -8.56 10.47
CA SER A 79 0.58 -8.67 9.98
C SER A 79 1.41 -9.56 10.89
N VAL A 80 2.42 -10.21 10.30
CA VAL A 80 3.46 -10.94 11.01
C VAL A 80 4.79 -10.51 10.42
N ASP A 81 5.70 -10.07 11.28
CA ASP A 81 7.03 -9.58 10.93
C ASP A 81 8.08 -10.36 11.73
N TYR A 82 9.10 -10.86 11.07
CA TYR A 82 10.22 -11.53 11.71
C TYR A 82 11.54 -10.91 11.29
N ASN A 83 12.27 -10.40 12.27
CA ASN A 83 13.56 -9.74 12.08
C ASN A 83 14.67 -10.49 12.83
N ILE A 84 15.74 -10.84 12.14
CA ILE A 84 16.90 -11.50 12.72
C ILE A 84 18.20 -11.13 11.99
N ASN A 85 19.22 -10.71 12.75
CA ASN A 85 20.57 -10.43 12.22
C ASN A 85 20.59 -9.49 11.01
N GLY A 86 19.73 -8.47 11.00
CA GLY A 86 19.59 -7.50 9.91
C GLY A 86 18.71 -7.98 8.75
N PHE A 87 18.24 -9.22 8.75
CA PHE A 87 17.23 -9.67 7.81
C PHE A 87 15.83 -9.53 8.40
N GLY A 88 14.88 -9.15 7.60
CA GLY A 88 13.47 -9.09 7.96
C GLY A 88 12.58 -9.65 6.87
N ILE A 89 11.49 -10.29 7.28
CA ILE A 89 10.41 -10.72 6.39
C ILE A 89 9.09 -10.38 7.04
N VAL A 90 8.18 -9.79 6.31
CA VAL A 90 6.85 -9.40 6.80
C VAL A 90 5.78 -9.81 5.80
N GLY A 91 4.70 -10.38 6.31
CA GLY A 91 3.48 -10.62 5.57
C GLY A 91 2.32 -9.85 6.19
N ALA A 92 1.45 -9.27 5.36
CA ALA A 92 0.26 -8.58 5.81
C ALA A 92 -0.96 -8.95 4.97
N TYR A 93 -2.13 -8.93 5.62
CA TYR A 93 -3.41 -9.20 5.00
C TYR A 93 -4.48 -8.28 5.57
N SER A 94 -5.38 -7.81 4.73
CA SER A 94 -6.61 -7.14 5.17
C SER A 94 -7.81 -7.53 4.34
N LYS A 95 -8.96 -7.54 4.99
CA LYS A 95 -10.25 -7.74 4.37
C LYS A 95 -11.28 -6.81 5.00
N SER A 96 -12.04 -6.13 4.19
CA SER A 96 -13.13 -5.24 4.62
C SER A 96 -14.36 -5.45 3.77
N ASP A 97 -15.52 -5.26 4.36
CA ASP A 97 -16.74 -5.13 3.60
C ASP A 97 -16.70 -3.81 2.81
N ARG A 98 -17.31 -3.82 1.64
CA ARG A 98 -17.57 -2.63 0.84
C ARG A 98 -18.95 -2.07 1.18
N THR A 99 -19.11 -0.76 1.13
CA THR A 99 -20.41 -0.12 1.32
C THR A 99 -21.32 -0.36 0.12
N ASN A 100 -22.64 -0.16 0.31
CA ASN A 100 -23.61 -0.30 -0.79
C ASN A 100 -23.27 0.60 -1.99
N ASP A 101 -22.76 1.82 -1.73
CA ASP A 101 -22.34 2.75 -2.79
C ASP A 101 -21.16 2.20 -3.59
N GLN A 102 -20.23 1.49 -2.92
CA GLN A 102 -19.07 0.87 -3.56
C GLN A 102 -19.47 -0.38 -4.35
N VAL A 103 -20.34 -1.23 -3.80
CA VAL A 103 -20.82 -2.47 -4.44
C VAL A 103 -21.62 -2.19 -5.72
N ALA A 104 -22.18 -1.00 -5.86
CA ALA A 104 -22.93 -0.58 -7.05
C ALA A 104 -22.08 -0.63 -8.35
N ASP A 105 -20.75 -0.73 -8.26
CA ASP A 105 -19.86 -0.95 -9.40
C ASP A 105 -19.92 -2.39 -9.97
N GLY A 106 -20.49 -3.34 -9.21
CA GLY A 106 -20.67 -4.74 -9.61
C GLY A 106 -19.42 -5.63 -9.40
N ASN A 107 -18.39 -5.15 -8.67
CA ASN A 107 -17.13 -5.87 -8.44
C ASN A 107 -17.08 -6.67 -7.13
N GLY A 108 -18.25 -6.95 -6.53
CA GLY A 108 -18.34 -7.76 -5.31
C GLY A 108 -18.34 -6.95 -4.02
N SER A 109 -18.58 -7.63 -2.90
CA SER A 109 -18.89 -7.03 -1.60
C SER A 109 -17.67 -6.83 -0.71
N ASN A 110 -16.50 -7.32 -1.09
CA ASN A 110 -15.28 -7.27 -0.30
C ASN A 110 -14.18 -6.48 -0.98
N ALA A 111 -13.37 -5.79 -0.16
CA ALA A 111 -12.07 -5.23 -0.51
C ALA A 111 -11.00 -6.03 0.23
N GLU A 112 -9.94 -6.44 -0.46
CA GLU A 112 -8.90 -7.31 0.09
C GLU A 112 -7.51 -6.82 -0.33
N LEU A 113 -6.53 -7.03 0.57
CA LEU A 113 -5.11 -6.83 0.30
C LEU A 113 -4.32 -7.96 0.93
N TRP A 114 -3.35 -8.49 0.19
CA TRP A 114 -2.26 -9.25 0.77
C TRP A 114 -0.93 -8.72 0.26
N SER A 115 0.10 -8.79 1.10
CA SER A 115 1.43 -8.34 0.73
C SER A 115 2.51 -9.11 1.49
N LEU A 116 3.67 -9.19 0.87
CA LEU A 116 4.87 -9.80 1.43
C LEU A 116 6.05 -8.87 1.14
N ALA A 117 6.92 -8.66 2.13
CA ALA A 117 8.15 -7.93 1.93
C ALA A 117 9.32 -8.61 2.64
N ALA A 118 10.52 -8.35 2.11
CA ALA A 118 11.77 -8.77 2.72
C ALA A 118 12.75 -7.59 2.73
N LYS A 119 13.58 -7.50 3.77
CA LYS A 119 14.63 -6.48 3.87
C LYS A 119 15.95 -7.05 4.40
N TYR A 120 17.01 -6.34 4.09
CA TYR A 120 18.30 -6.43 4.74
C TYR A 120 18.70 -5.03 5.23
N ASP A 121 19.00 -4.92 6.51
CA ASP A 121 19.37 -3.66 7.18
C ASP A 121 20.55 -3.92 8.12
N ALA A 122 21.75 -3.98 7.55
CA ALA A 122 23.00 -4.13 8.30
C ALA A 122 24.19 -3.70 7.42
N ASN A 123 25.37 -3.53 8.05
CA ASN A 123 26.63 -3.20 7.37
C ASN A 123 26.55 -1.95 6.48
N ASN A 124 25.85 -0.92 6.93
CA ASN A 124 25.60 0.32 6.18
C ASN A 124 24.77 0.15 4.90
N VAL A 125 24.19 -1.03 4.67
CA VAL A 125 23.32 -1.32 3.53
C VAL A 125 21.89 -1.46 4.03
N TYR A 126 20.96 -0.78 3.37
CA TYR A 126 19.54 -1.08 3.41
C TYR A 126 19.07 -1.54 2.05
N ALA A 127 18.43 -2.69 1.98
CA ALA A 127 17.80 -3.17 0.77
C ALA A 127 16.46 -3.81 1.13
N ALA A 128 15.40 -3.49 0.41
CA ALA A 128 14.10 -4.10 0.60
C ALA A 128 13.37 -4.32 -0.72
N VAL A 129 12.51 -5.32 -0.73
CA VAL A 129 11.57 -5.60 -1.80
C VAL A 129 10.21 -5.91 -1.23
N MET A 130 9.15 -5.51 -1.92
CA MET A 130 7.77 -5.77 -1.57
C MET A 130 6.98 -6.19 -2.80
N TYR A 131 6.10 -7.16 -2.63
CA TYR A 131 5.05 -7.51 -3.59
C TYR A 131 3.71 -7.63 -2.87
N GLY A 132 2.65 -7.15 -3.51
CA GLY A 132 1.30 -7.28 -2.98
C GLY A 132 0.22 -7.10 -4.04
N GLU A 133 -0.95 -7.60 -3.72
CA GLU A 133 -2.14 -7.47 -4.57
C GLU A 133 -3.29 -6.87 -3.78
N THR A 134 -4.05 -6.02 -4.44
CA THR A 134 -5.29 -5.46 -3.88
C THR A 134 -6.48 -5.83 -4.74
N ARG A 135 -7.63 -6.00 -4.10
CA ARG A 135 -8.92 -6.18 -4.76
C ARG A 135 -9.92 -5.15 -4.25
N ASN A 136 -10.53 -4.43 -5.17
CA ASN A 136 -11.63 -3.48 -4.92
C ASN A 136 -11.29 -2.40 -3.86
N MET A 137 -10.02 -2.03 -3.68
CA MET A 137 -9.66 -1.03 -2.68
C MET A 137 -8.79 0.12 -3.21
N THR A 138 -8.05 -0.08 -4.28
CA THR A 138 -7.17 0.97 -4.82
C THR A 138 -7.96 1.95 -5.67
N PRO A 139 -8.01 3.25 -5.32
CA PRO A 139 -8.69 4.24 -6.14
C PRO A 139 -8.01 4.44 -7.49
N GLY A 140 -8.83 4.66 -8.49
CA GLY A 140 -8.41 4.99 -9.84
C GLY A 140 -9.42 5.89 -10.53
N SER A 141 -9.04 6.46 -11.66
CA SER A 141 -9.94 7.19 -12.55
C SER A 141 -9.91 6.53 -13.92
N ILE A 142 -11.07 6.31 -14.49
CA ILE A 142 -11.21 5.78 -15.84
C ILE A 142 -11.79 6.83 -16.77
N ASP A 143 -11.32 6.77 -18.01
CA ASP A 143 -11.94 7.47 -19.13
C ASP A 143 -13.31 6.83 -19.41
N THR A 144 -14.37 7.62 -19.36
CA THR A 144 -15.72 7.13 -19.66
C THR A 144 -15.99 6.97 -21.16
N GLY A 145 -15.10 7.42 -22.03
CA GLY A 145 -15.33 7.51 -23.48
C GLY A 145 -16.38 8.55 -23.88
N VAL A 146 -16.84 9.34 -22.94
CA VAL A 146 -17.83 10.42 -23.14
C VAL A 146 -17.14 11.74 -22.96
N ALA A 147 -17.36 12.67 -23.89
CA ALA A 147 -16.89 14.04 -23.76
C ALA A 147 -17.96 14.93 -23.10
N ASP A 148 -17.52 15.93 -22.36
CA ASP A 148 -18.36 17.02 -21.87
C ASP A 148 -18.72 17.98 -23.01
N ARG A 149 -19.46 19.05 -22.71
CA ARG A 149 -19.89 20.06 -23.69
C ARG A 149 -18.73 20.84 -24.29
N GLU A 150 -17.57 20.83 -23.64
CA GLU A 150 -16.34 21.53 -24.04
C GLU A 150 -15.37 20.60 -24.80
N GLY A 151 -15.73 19.31 -24.96
CA GLY A 151 -14.92 18.32 -25.66
C GLY A 151 -13.88 17.61 -24.79
N ASN A 152 -13.87 17.84 -23.46
CA ASN A 152 -12.98 17.16 -22.55
C ASN A 152 -13.53 15.78 -22.20
N THR A 153 -12.64 14.81 -22.04
CA THR A 153 -13.02 13.47 -21.57
C THR A 153 -13.56 13.50 -20.14
N ILE A 154 -14.74 12.94 -19.94
CA ILE A 154 -15.29 12.75 -18.60
C ILE A 154 -14.58 11.60 -17.93
N MET A 155 -13.90 11.87 -16.83
CA MET A 155 -13.25 10.87 -15.98
C MET A 155 -14.21 10.42 -14.88
N ARG A 156 -14.23 9.11 -14.61
CA ARG A 156 -15.02 8.54 -13.50
C ARG A 156 -14.10 7.95 -12.44
N ASP A 157 -14.23 8.41 -11.22
CA ASP A 157 -13.57 7.81 -10.06
C ASP A 157 -14.17 6.44 -9.74
N GLN A 158 -13.31 5.45 -9.51
CA GLN A 158 -13.71 4.10 -9.11
C GLN A 158 -12.66 3.43 -8.22
N LEU A 159 -13.03 2.29 -7.63
CA LEU A 159 -12.07 1.36 -7.04
C LEU A 159 -11.68 0.34 -8.10
N ILE A 160 -10.39 0.18 -8.33
CA ILE A 160 -9.85 -0.77 -9.31
C ILE A 160 -10.11 -2.18 -8.80
N ASN A 161 -10.57 -3.06 -9.70
CA ASN A 161 -10.94 -4.43 -9.33
C ASN A 161 -9.75 -5.21 -8.78
N GLU A 162 -8.60 -5.14 -9.44
CA GLU A 162 -7.38 -5.79 -8.97
C GLU A 162 -6.15 -4.92 -9.27
N THR A 163 -5.18 -4.86 -8.36
CA THR A 163 -3.86 -4.30 -8.65
C THR A 163 -2.77 -5.27 -8.24
N GLN A 164 -1.71 -5.29 -9.04
CA GLN A 164 -0.44 -5.94 -8.73
C GLN A 164 0.61 -4.86 -8.48
N ASN A 165 1.32 -4.97 -7.38
CA ASN A 165 2.20 -3.92 -6.88
C ASN A 165 3.55 -4.52 -6.53
N PHE A 166 4.61 -3.86 -6.97
CA PHE A 166 5.99 -4.24 -6.70
C PHE A 166 6.78 -2.99 -6.36
N GLU A 167 7.57 -3.07 -5.30
CA GLU A 167 8.50 -2.02 -4.92
C GLU A 167 9.84 -2.62 -4.52
N ALA A 168 10.92 -1.90 -4.81
CA ALA A 168 12.26 -2.25 -4.39
C ALA A 168 13.06 -0.99 -4.06
N VAL A 169 13.92 -1.08 -3.05
CA VAL A 169 14.81 0.01 -2.64
C VAL A 169 16.17 -0.54 -2.25
N VAL A 170 17.22 0.19 -2.57
CA VAL A 170 18.57 -0.04 -2.07
C VAL A 170 19.20 1.28 -1.67
N GLN A 171 19.88 1.29 -0.51
CA GLN A 171 20.56 2.47 0.04
C GLN A 171 21.89 2.04 0.65
N TYR A 172 22.85 2.95 0.63
CA TYR A 172 24.14 2.75 1.30
C TYR A 172 24.51 3.97 2.15
N GLN A 173 24.82 3.75 3.40
CA GLN A 173 25.22 4.81 4.33
C GLN A 173 26.74 4.97 4.35
N PHE A 174 27.25 6.07 3.80
CA PHE A 174 28.67 6.42 3.92
C PHE A 174 28.99 7.00 5.30
N ASP A 175 30.19 6.76 5.77
CA ASP A 175 30.66 7.27 7.07
C ASP A 175 30.68 8.80 7.19
N PHE A 176 30.80 9.50 6.06
CA PHE A 176 30.76 10.96 6.01
C PHE A 176 29.33 11.55 5.96
N GLY A 177 28.31 10.73 6.12
CA GLY A 177 26.92 11.17 6.27
C GLY A 177 26.06 11.10 5.03
N LEU A 178 26.60 10.79 3.85
CA LEU A 178 25.83 10.64 2.61
C LEU A 178 25.14 9.27 2.58
N ARG A 179 23.85 9.24 2.15
CA ARG A 179 23.06 8.02 1.95
C ARG A 179 22.33 8.06 0.61
N PRO A 180 22.99 7.69 -0.49
CA PRO A 180 22.31 7.53 -1.77
C PRO A 180 21.26 6.42 -1.71
N SER A 181 20.20 6.62 -2.50
CA SER A 181 19.03 5.77 -2.59
C SER A 181 18.67 5.54 -4.04
N LEU A 182 18.38 4.30 -4.39
CA LEU A 182 17.80 3.90 -5.68
C LEU A 182 16.58 3.05 -5.40
N GLY A 183 15.47 3.36 -6.04
CA GLY A 183 14.24 2.63 -5.91
C GLY A 183 13.51 2.42 -7.21
N TYR A 184 12.61 1.45 -7.19
CA TYR A 184 11.69 1.15 -8.28
C TYR A 184 10.32 0.90 -7.71
N VAL A 185 9.31 1.54 -8.28
CA VAL A 185 7.90 1.39 -7.90
C VAL A 185 7.08 1.06 -9.14
N TYR A 186 6.34 -0.03 -9.06
CA TYR A 186 5.46 -0.50 -10.11
C TYR A 186 4.09 -0.89 -9.55
N SER A 187 3.04 -0.41 -10.20
CA SER A 187 1.67 -0.80 -9.91
C SER A 187 0.88 -0.96 -11.21
N LYS A 188 0.30 -2.13 -11.39
CA LYS A 188 -0.55 -2.45 -12.55
C LYS A 188 -1.97 -2.69 -12.08
N GLY A 189 -2.92 -1.97 -12.66
CA GLY A 189 -4.34 -2.26 -12.53
C GLY A 189 -4.74 -3.35 -13.52
N LYS A 190 -5.52 -4.31 -13.03
CA LYS A 190 -6.07 -5.41 -13.83
C LYS A 190 -7.58 -5.38 -13.81
N ASP A 191 -8.16 -5.92 -14.86
CA ASP A 191 -9.62 -6.04 -15.03
C ASP A 191 -10.35 -4.70 -14.78
N ILE A 192 -9.73 -3.60 -15.23
CA ILE A 192 -10.32 -2.28 -15.13
C ILE A 192 -11.55 -2.24 -16.02
N LYS A 193 -12.73 -2.04 -15.43
CA LYS A 193 -13.97 -1.88 -16.15
C LYS A 193 -13.93 -0.61 -17.00
N GLY A 194 -13.94 -0.77 -18.31
CA GLY A 194 -14.18 0.31 -19.24
C GLY A 194 -15.64 0.74 -19.29
N VAL A 195 -15.96 1.64 -20.21
CA VAL A 195 -17.34 2.01 -20.57
C VAL A 195 -18.11 0.84 -21.15
N PRO A 196 -19.46 0.84 -21.09
CA PRO A 196 -20.29 -0.17 -21.72
C PRO A 196 -19.86 -0.42 -23.18
N GLY A 197 -19.55 -1.68 -23.52
CA GLY A 197 -19.07 -2.10 -24.84
C GLY A 197 -17.56 -2.19 -25.00
N HIS A 198 -16.77 -1.75 -24.03
CA HIS A 198 -15.32 -1.96 -23.98
C HIS A 198 -14.96 -3.16 -23.10
N ARG A 199 -13.95 -3.91 -23.51
CA ARG A 199 -13.42 -5.03 -22.72
C ARG A 199 -12.70 -4.50 -21.47
N TYR A 200 -12.61 -5.34 -20.43
CA TYR A 200 -11.70 -5.14 -19.33
C TYR A 200 -10.29 -4.97 -19.86
N VAL A 201 -9.57 -3.97 -19.35
CA VAL A 201 -8.20 -3.66 -19.75
C VAL A 201 -7.28 -3.66 -18.55
N ASP A 202 -6.05 -4.02 -18.81
CA ASP A 202 -4.96 -3.82 -17.87
C ASP A 202 -4.28 -2.49 -18.18
N ALA A 203 -3.84 -1.78 -17.18
CA ALA A 203 -3.10 -0.53 -17.36
C ALA A 203 -2.06 -0.34 -16.26
N ASP A 204 -0.89 0.13 -16.64
CA ASP A 204 0.11 0.58 -15.68
C ASP A 204 -0.41 1.84 -14.99
N ARG A 205 -0.42 1.81 -13.65
CA ARG A 205 -0.84 2.93 -12.82
C ARG A 205 0.36 3.76 -12.38
N VAL A 206 1.41 3.06 -11.99
CA VAL A 206 2.66 3.61 -11.49
C VAL A 206 3.79 2.80 -12.09
N ASN A 207 4.79 3.45 -12.65
CA ASN A 207 6.00 2.81 -13.16
C ASN A 207 7.11 3.85 -13.21
N TYR A 208 7.94 3.89 -12.18
CA TYR A 208 9.06 4.83 -12.12
C TYR A 208 10.27 4.27 -11.37
N ILE A 209 11.41 4.85 -11.66
CA ILE A 209 12.66 4.69 -10.92
C ILE A 209 12.89 5.99 -10.16
N GLU A 210 13.22 5.89 -8.90
CA GLU A 210 13.63 7.01 -8.07
C GLU A 210 15.11 6.93 -7.73
N VAL A 211 15.81 8.04 -7.91
CA VAL A 211 17.20 8.24 -7.46
C VAL A 211 17.24 9.44 -6.55
N GLY A 212 17.72 9.26 -5.35
CA GLY A 212 17.80 10.33 -4.38
C GLY A 212 18.96 10.16 -3.41
N THR A 213 19.08 11.08 -2.47
CA THR A 213 20.10 10.99 -1.44
C THR A 213 19.67 11.74 -0.19
N TRP A 214 20.05 11.18 0.97
CA TRP A 214 20.02 11.84 2.25
C TRP A 214 21.41 12.29 2.62
N TYR A 215 21.53 13.39 3.36
CA TYR A 215 22.77 13.81 3.95
C TYR A 215 22.56 14.11 5.44
N TYR A 216 23.23 13.37 6.30
CA TYR A 216 23.16 13.51 7.73
C TYR A 216 24.30 14.42 8.20
N PHE A 217 23.97 15.65 8.60
CA PHE A 217 24.94 16.64 9.09
C PHE A 217 25.51 16.28 10.47
N ASN A 218 24.86 15.37 11.18
CA ASN A 218 25.26 14.95 12.52
C ASN A 218 25.03 13.44 12.70
N LYS A 219 26.04 12.72 13.22
CA LYS A 219 25.96 11.28 13.51
C LYS A 219 25.02 10.91 14.67
N LYS A 220 24.40 11.89 15.33
CA LYS A 220 23.53 11.70 16.50
C LYS A 220 22.06 12.06 16.26
N MET A 221 21.64 12.13 15.04
CA MET A 221 20.19 12.25 14.73
C MET A 221 19.62 10.94 14.28
#